data_3de7e46e2be496eb0f720019ee55a2a2
#
_entry.id   3de7e46e2be496eb0f720019ee55a2a2
#
_cell.length_a   1.000
_cell.length_b   1.000
_cell.length_c   1.000
_cell.angle_alpha   90.00
_cell.angle_beta   90.00
_cell.angle_gamma   90.00
#
_symmetry.space_group_name_H-M   'P 1'
#
loop_
_entity.id
_entity.type
_entity.pdbx_description
1 polymer ?
#
loop_
_entity_poly.entity_id
_entity_poly.type
_entity_poly.pdbx_seq_one_letter_code
_entity_poly.pdbx_strand_id
1 'polypeptide(L)'
;MYTDWLIDKLRCPGNLTSLKLIGHSFESDGKLYNVKNDILSIVYPDDIDGDDAKYNRFYNLFAPLYDLNERVMGKLLTGVDMIKGRKQIISLLGLNPDMRILEVSPGPGVFQKGLRTEIGENGEFVALDLSMGMLRQCQKRNGSLNVQLIHGNALFLPFADDSFDALFHFGGVNLFNDPQKAISEFIRVVRKDGIVSWGDEGFSENYRDERRKKILLKINPGFGKPHPLIPDSVCNIKEYDVYEGLGYLIVARKK
;
A
#
# COMPACT_ATOMS: atom_id res chain seq x y z
N MET A 1 4.48 -16.74 10.47
CA MET A 1 3.37 -17.71 10.21
C MET A 1 2.09 -16.89 10.09
N TYR A 2 1.23 -17.17 9.11
CA TYR A 2 -0.03 -16.44 8.91
C TYR A 2 -1.04 -16.82 9.99
N THR A 3 -1.84 -15.85 10.45
CA THR A 3 -2.89 -16.09 11.44
C THR A 3 -4.06 -16.86 10.84
N ASP A 4 -4.79 -17.60 11.65
CA ASP A 4 -5.97 -18.35 11.20
C ASP A 4 -7.02 -17.41 10.57
N TRP A 5 -7.15 -16.19 11.12
CA TRP A 5 -8.02 -15.17 10.54
C TRP A 5 -7.61 -14.83 9.11
N LEU A 6 -6.32 -14.57 8.85
CA LEU A 6 -5.86 -14.22 7.50
C LEU A 6 -6.04 -15.40 6.53
N ILE A 7 -5.72 -16.62 6.97
CA ILE A 7 -5.90 -17.83 6.15
C ILE A 7 -7.35 -17.96 5.69
N ASP A 8 -8.34 -17.70 6.57
CA ASP A 8 -9.77 -17.71 6.22
C ASP A 8 -10.13 -16.65 5.18
N LYS A 9 -9.44 -15.50 5.17
CA LYS A 9 -9.71 -14.38 4.26
C LYS A 9 -8.98 -14.47 2.92
N LEU A 10 -7.96 -15.32 2.77
CA LEU A 10 -7.22 -15.45 1.51
C LEU A 10 -8.10 -15.99 0.38
N ARG A 11 -7.93 -15.39 -0.81
CA ARG A 11 -8.66 -15.75 -2.03
C ARG A 11 -7.71 -15.81 -3.23
N CYS A 12 -8.05 -16.65 -4.18
CA CYS A 12 -7.39 -16.70 -5.48
C CYS A 12 -7.64 -15.38 -6.23
N PRO A 13 -6.60 -14.67 -6.72
CA PRO A 13 -6.80 -13.49 -7.55
C PRO A 13 -7.62 -13.84 -8.81
N GLY A 14 -8.56 -13.01 -9.15
CA GLY A 14 -9.36 -13.14 -10.37
C GLY A 14 -10.69 -13.87 -10.20
N ASN A 15 -10.77 -15.00 -9.50
CA ASN A 15 -12.03 -15.73 -9.29
C ASN A 15 -12.53 -15.74 -7.84
N LEU A 16 -11.74 -15.24 -6.91
CA LEU A 16 -12.03 -15.12 -5.47
C LEU A 16 -12.39 -16.43 -4.76
N THR A 17 -12.00 -17.58 -5.32
CA THR A 17 -12.12 -18.87 -4.63
C THR A 17 -11.21 -18.92 -3.40
N SER A 18 -11.65 -19.62 -2.34
CA SER A 18 -10.89 -19.72 -1.10
C SER A 18 -9.58 -20.47 -1.30
N LEU A 19 -8.51 -19.95 -0.69
CA LEU A 19 -7.22 -20.64 -0.64
C LEU A 19 -7.24 -21.63 0.54
N LYS A 20 -6.74 -22.85 0.29
CA LYS A 20 -6.58 -23.90 1.31
C LYS A 20 -5.11 -24.04 1.65
N LEU A 21 -4.79 -24.02 2.94
CA LEU A 21 -3.42 -24.29 3.41
C LEU A 21 -3.10 -25.79 3.26
N ILE A 22 -2.04 -26.12 2.51
CA ILE A 22 -1.54 -27.47 2.32
C ILE A 22 -0.05 -27.49 2.68
N GLY A 23 0.26 -28.00 3.86
CA GLY A 23 1.63 -27.94 4.40
C GLY A 23 2.12 -26.51 4.58
N HIS A 24 3.10 -26.08 3.79
CA HIS A 24 3.65 -24.72 3.81
C HIS A 24 3.25 -23.88 2.57
N SER A 25 2.27 -24.34 1.81
CA SER A 25 1.76 -23.67 0.60
C SER A 25 0.27 -23.52 0.67
N PHE A 26 -0.27 -22.66 -0.19
CA PHE A 26 -1.71 -22.52 -0.37
C PHE A 26 -2.12 -23.08 -1.73
N GLU A 27 -3.34 -23.58 -1.85
CA GLU A 27 -3.89 -24.17 -3.07
C GLU A 27 -5.29 -23.63 -3.34
N SER A 28 -5.58 -23.35 -4.61
CA SER A 28 -6.93 -23.14 -5.13
C SER A 28 -6.98 -23.52 -6.60
N ASP A 29 -8.03 -24.25 -6.99
CA ASP A 29 -8.31 -24.66 -8.38
C ASP A 29 -7.11 -25.35 -9.07
N GLY A 30 -6.38 -26.21 -8.32
CA GLY A 30 -5.22 -26.93 -8.81
C GLY A 30 -3.95 -26.08 -8.95
N LYS A 31 -3.97 -24.82 -8.51
CA LYS A 31 -2.81 -23.92 -8.51
C LYS A 31 -2.21 -23.84 -7.10
N LEU A 32 -0.89 -23.94 -7.02
CA LEU A 32 -0.13 -23.83 -5.78
C LEU A 32 0.50 -22.45 -5.65
N TYR A 33 0.33 -21.84 -4.49
CA TYR A 33 0.93 -20.57 -4.08
C TYR A 33 1.93 -20.82 -2.96
N ASN A 34 3.18 -20.49 -3.19
CA ASN A 34 4.27 -20.85 -2.29
C ASN A 34 4.55 -19.76 -1.27
N VAL A 35 4.86 -20.18 -0.05
CA VAL A 35 5.45 -19.32 0.99
C VAL A 35 6.96 -19.51 0.96
N LYS A 36 7.70 -18.43 0.76
CA LYS A 36 9.15 -18.43 0.79
C LYS A 36 9.67 -17.29 1.67
N ASN A 37 10.48 -17.65 2.68
CA ASN A 37 10.98 -16.69 3.68
C ASN A 37 9.85 -15.90 4.34
N ASP A 38 8.79 -16.56 4.76
CA ASP A 38 7.59 -15.98 5.37
C ASP A 38 6.81 -14.98 4.50
N ILE A 39 7.05 -14.96 3.18
CA ILE A 39 6.29 -14.18 2.21
C ILE A 39 5.49 -15.12 1.32
N LEU A 40 4.16 -15.02 1.36
CA LEU A 40 3.26 -15.73 0.47
C LEU A 40 3.23 -15.02 -0.88
N SER A 41 3.50 -15.74 -1.96
CA SER A 41 3.42 -15.20 -3.33
C SER A 41 2.12 -15.66 -3.99
N ILE A 42 1.25 -14.69 -4.30
CA ILE A 42 -0.04 -14.87 -4.99
C ILE A 42 -0.06 -14.07 -6.30
N VAL A 43 1.07 -13.98 -6.97
CA VAL A 43 1.18 -13.30 -8.27
C VAL A 43 1.54 -14.33 -9.34
N TYR A 44 0.84 -14.27 -10.46
CA TYR A 44 1.27 -14.98 -11.67
C TYR A 44 2.10 -14.04 -12.55
N PRO A 45 3.12 -14.55 -13.27
CA PRO A 45 3.88 -13.74 -14.22
C PRO A 45 3.01 -13.03 -15.26
N ASP A 46 1.93 -13.70 -15.69
CA ASP A 46 1.00 -13.17 -16.70
C ASP A 46 0.07 -12.07 -16.16
N ASP A 47 0.00 -11.89 -14.82
CA ASP A 47 -0.77 -10.83 -14.18
C ASP A 47 0.01 -9.51 -14.06
N ILE A 48 1.25 -9.48 -14.54
CA ILE A 48 2.14 -8.32 -14.45
C ILE A 48 2.48 -7.86 -15.87
N ASP A 49 1.81 -6.83 -16.34
CA ASP A 49 2.04 -6.24 -17.66
C ASP A 49 2.22 -4.71 -17.58
N GLY A 50 2.43 -4.05 -18.70
CA GLY A 50 2.42 -2.61 -18.85
C GLY A 50 3.32 -1.85 -17.87
N ASP A 51 2.78 -0.82 -17.25
CA ASP A 51 3.47 0.01 -16.27
C ASP A 51 3.78 -0.78 -14.98
N ASP A 52 2.92 -1.70 -14.56
CA ASP A 52 3.16 -2.57 -13.39
C ASP A 52 4.44 -3.40 -13.58
N ALA A 53 4.68 -3.97 -14.77
CA ALA A 53 5.89 -4.72 -15.07
C ALA A 53 7.15 -3.85 -15.05
N LYS A 54 7.06 -2.64 -15.61
CA LYS A 54 8.16 -1.67 -15.66
C LYS A 54 8.56 -1.22 -14.26
N TYR A 55 7.60 -0.79 -13.44
CA TYR A 55 7.87 -0.31 -12.09
C TYR A 55 8.28 -1.44 -11.16
N ASN A 56 7.71 -2.64 -11.29
CA ASN A 56 8.15 -3.82 -10.54
C ASN A 56 9.64 -4.12 -10.77
N ARG A 57 10.12 -4.10 -12.02
CA ARG A 57 11.55 -4.28 -12.32
C ARG A 57 12.41 -3.17 -11.71
N PHE A 58 11.97 -1.92 -11.83
CA PHE A 58 12.67 -0.78 -11.25
C PHE A 58 12.80 -0.91 -9.73
N TYR A 59 11.69 -1.12 -9.03
CA TYR A 59 11.69 -1.23 -7.57
C TYR A 59 12.43 -2.46 -7.07
N ASN A 60 12.38 -3.60 -7.76
CA ASN A 60 13.18 -4.77 -7.40
C ASN A 60 14.70 -4.51 -7.49
N LEU A 61 15.13 -3.75 -8.50
CA LEU A 61 16.55 -3.43 -8.69
C LEU A 61 17.05 -2.37 -7.69
N PHE A 62 16.24 -1.35 -7.42
CA PHE A 62 16.62 -0.20 -6.58
C PHE A 62 16.25 -0.35 -5.11
N ALA A 63 15.52 -1.40 -4.73
CA ALA A 63 15.10 -1.65 -3.35
C ALA A 63 16.22 -1.50 -2.31
N PRO A 64 17.45 -2.01 -2.50
CA PRO A 64 18.53 -1.89 -1.52
C PRO A 64 19.01 -0.45 -1.29
N LEU A 65 18.83 0.42 -2.27
CA LEU A 65 19.32 1.82 -2.24
C LEU A 65 18.20 2.81 -1.86
N TYR A 66 16.96 2.34 -1.82
CA TYR A 66 15.79 3.20 -1.64
C TYR A 66 15.85 4.00 -0.32
N ASP A 67 16.24 3.35 0.77
CA ASP A 67 16.32 3.97 2.10
C ASP A 67 17.33 5.10 2.22
N LEU A 68 18.51 4.90 1.63
CA LEU A 68 19.57 5.90 1.66
C LEU A 68 19.15 7.12 0.83
N ASN A 69 18.55 6.85 -0.32
CA ASN A 69 18.07 7.89 -1.23
C ASN A 69 16.93 8.71 -0.61
N GLU A 70 15.97 8.06 0.03
CA GLU A 70 14.82 8.72 0.63
C GLU A 70 15.21 9.64 1.81
N ARG A 71 16.08 9.19 2.71
CA ARG A 71 16.49 9.97 3.90
C ARG A 71 17.30 11.21 3.56
N VAL A 72 18.23 11.08 2.62
CA VAL A 72 19.17 12.16 2.29
C VAL A 72 18.64 13.02 1.15
N MET A 73 18.23 12.39 0.04
CA MET A 73 17.75 13.11 -1.12
C MET A 73 16.33 13.65 -0.95
N GLY A 74 15.48 12.96 -0.21
CA GLY A 74 14.11 13.41 0.05
C GLY A 74 14.10 14.82 0.65
N LYS A 75 14.78 15.03 1.79
CA LYS A 75 14.86 16.34 2.44
C LYS A 75 15.61 17.39 1.58
N LEU A 76 16.68 16.98 0.90
CA LEU A 76 17.46 17.89 0.06
C LEU A 76 16.65 18.38 -1.16
N LEU A 77 15.92 17.50 -1.82
CA LEU A 77 15.14 17.82 -3.01
C LEU A 77 13.80 18.49 -2.69
N THR A 78 13.08 17.97 -1.69
CA THR A 78 11.76 18.46 -1.34
C THR A 78 11.77 19.57 -0.31
N GLY A 79 12.79 19.63 0.54
CA GLY A 79 12.86 20.52 1.71
C GLY A 79 11.97 20.08 2.88
N VAL A 80 11.22 19.00 2.73
CA VAL A 80 10.20 18.55 3.69
C VAL A 80 10.78 17.54 4.68
N ASP A 81 10.33 17.61 5.92
CA ASP A 81 10.60 16.59 6.93
C ASP A 81 9.69 15.37 6.72
N MET A 82 10.25 14.34 6.04
CA MET A 82 9.52 13.13 5.72
C MET A 82 9.02 12.38 6.96
N ILE A 83 9.76 12.43 8.09
CA ILE A 83 9.35 11.76 9.33
C ILE A 83 8.13 12.46 9.93
N LYS A 84 8.15 13.80 9.95
CA LYS A 84 7.01 14.60 10.42
C LYS A 84 5.79 14.39 9.54
N GLY A 85 5.98 14.38 8.21
CA GLY A 85 4.90 14.12 7.25
C GLY A 85 4.26 12.74 7.43
N ARG A 86 5.05 11.68 7.64
CA ARG A 86 4.52 10.34 7.93
C ARG A 86 3.70 10.28 9.21
N LYS A 87 4.17 10.91 10.28
CA LYS A 87 3.40 10.99 11.53
C LYS A 87 2.07 11.73 11.33
N GLN A 88 2.09 12.82 10.56
CA GLN A 88 0.87 13.53 10.19
C GLN A 88 -0.10 12.61 9.45
N ILE A 89 0.35 11.92 8.39
CA ILE A 89 -0.48 10.99 7.61
C ILE A 89 -1.12 9.95 8.52
N ILE A 90 -0.34 9.27 9.36
CA ILE A 90 -0.86 8.23 10.27
C ILE A 90 -1.92 8.80 11.20
N SER A 91 -1.70 9.98 11.79
CA SER A 91 -2.68 10.61 12.71
C SER A 91 -4.01 10.99 12.05
N LEU A 92 -4.00 11.20 10.72
CA LEU A 92 -5.20 11.54 9.95
C LEU A 92 -6.07 10.32 9.60
N LEU A 93 -5.52 9.10 9.69
CA LEU A 93 -6.25 7.88 9.32
C LEU A 93 -7.41 7.56 10.29
N GLY A 94 -7.28 7.95 11.56
CA GLY A 94 -8.29 7.65 12.58
C GLY A 94 -8.38 6.17 12.91
N LEU A 95 -7.23 5.48 12.96
CA LEU A 95 -7.12 4.08 13.36
C LEU A 95 -7.40 3.92 14.86
N ASN A 96 -7.80 2.72 15.26
CA ASN A 96 -8.05 2.36 16.65
C ASN A 96 -7.32 1.06 17.00
N PRO A 97 -7.06 0.81 18.30
CA PRO A 97 -6.52 -0.48 18.74
C PRO A 97 -7.35 -1.68 18.26
N ASP A 98 -6.66 -2.79 18.07
CA ASP A 98 -7.20 -4.09 17.68
C ASP A 98 -7.82 -4.16 16.27
N MET A 99 -7.65 -3.10 15.44
CA MET A 99 -8.09 -3.12 14.04
C MET A 99 -7.28 -4.11 13.20
N ARG A 100 -7.95 -4.67 12.20
CA ARG A 100 -7.36 -5.45 11.11
C ARG A 100 -7.07 -4.52 9.95
N ILE A 101 -5.80 -4.28 9.67
CA ILE A 101 -5.40 -3.32 8.62
C ILE A 101 -4.68 -4.00 7.47
N LEU A 102 -4.91 -3.48 6.26
CA LEU A 102 -4.14 -3.80 5.06
C LEU A 102 -3.36 -2.56 4.62
N GLU A 103 -2.03 -2.69 4.52
CA GLU A 103 -1.19 -1.72 3.83
C GLU A 103 -0.89 -2.22 2.42
N VAL A 104 -1.29 -1.45 1.40
CA VAL A 104 -1.01 -1.77 0.00
C VAL A 104 0.17 -0.95 -0.49
N SER A 105 1.12 -1.59 -1.16
CA SER A 105 2.39 -1.04 -1.62
C SER A 105 3.21 -0.42 -0.48
N PRO A 106 3.53 -1.19 0.59
CA PRO A 106 4.31 -0.69 1.73
C PRO A 106 5.71 -0.21 1.33
N GLY A 107 6.19 -0.59 0.14
CA GLY A 107 7.57 -0.39 -0.25
C GLY A 107 8.53 -0.99 0.78
N PRO A 108 9.54 -0.25 1.28
CA PRO A 108 10.43 -0.73 2.33
C PRO A 108 9.83 -0.65 3.74
N GLY A 109 8.53 -0.41 3.89
CA GLY A 109 7.79 -0.45 5.17
C GLY A 109 8.00 0.77 6.07
N VAL A 110 8.07 1.96 5.51
CA VAL A 110 8.38 3.20 6.25
C VAL A 110 7.24 3.67 7.16
N PHE A 111 6.00 3.27 6.91
CA PHE A 111 4.84 3.61 7.72
C PHE A 111 4.54 2.55 8.80
N GLN A 112 5.04 1.32 8.67
CA GLN A 112 4.61 0.17 9.47
C GLN A 112 4.77 0.35 10.97
N LYS A 113 5.88 0.94 11.43
CA LYS A 113 6.07 1.18 12.86
C LYS A 113 4.98 2.10 13.43
N GLY A 114 4.62 3.15 12.71
CA GLY A 114 3.57 4.06 13.14
C GLY A 114 2.18 3.42 13.08
N LEU A 115 1.85 2.71 11.99
CA LEU A 115 0.59 2.00 11.86
C LEU A 115 0.42 0.94 12.97
N ARG A 116 1.48 0.16 13.26
CA ARG A 116 1.47 -0.82 14.36
C ARG A 116 1.23 -0.15 15.72
N THR A 117 1.81 1.04 15.95
CA THR A 117 1.59 1.79 17.19
C THR A 117 0.10 2.14 17.39
N GLU A 118 -0.60 2.53 16.32
CA GLU A 118 -2.02 2.90 16.38
C GLU A 118 -2.93 1.70 16.63
N ILE A 119 -2.67 0.57 15.97
CA ILE A 119 -3.52 -0.64 16.13
C ILE A 119 -3.13 -1.53 17.31
N GLY A 120 -2.00 -1.27 17.96
CA GLY A 120 -1.49 -2.09 19.08
C GLY A 120 -1.08 -3.50 18.66
N GLU A 121 -0.67 -4.31 19.64
CA GLU A 121 -0.12 -5.66 19.38
C GLU A 121 -1.20 -6.70 19.02
N ASN A 122 -2.45 -6.52 19.45
CA ASN A 122 -3.56 -7.42 19.14
C ASN A 122 -4.16 -7.20 17.75
N GLY A 123 -3.89 -6.06 17.12
CA GLY A 123 -4.36 -5.76 15.78
C GLY A 123 -3.73 -6.67 14.73
N GLU A 124 -4.49 -7.05 13.72
CA GLU A 124 -3.98 -7.79 12.57
C GLU A 124 -3.38 -6.83 11.54
N PHE A 125 -2.14 -7.09 11.13
CA PHE A 125 -1.45 -6.26 10.16
C PHE A 125 -0.98 -7.06 8.96
N VAL A 126 -1.57 -6.79 7.81
CA VAL A 126 -1.20 -7.39 6.52
C VAL A 126 -0.60 -6.31 5.63
N ALA A 127 0.47 -6.64 4.91
CA ALA A 127 1.06 -5.74 3.93
C ALA A 127 1.26 -6.47 2.59
N LEU A 128 0.80 -5.86 1.49
CA LEU A 128 0.85 -6.44 0.16
C LEU A 128 1.62 -5.51 -0.79
N ASP A 129 2.57 -6.07 -1.52
CA ASP A 129 3.35 -5.36 -2.55
C ASP A 129 3.58 -6.25 -3.78
N LEU A 130 3.64 -5.63 -4.95
CA LEU A 130 3.99 -6.31 -6.20
C LEU A 130 5.49 -6.55 -6.33
N SER A 131 6.32 -5.81 -5.59
CA SER A 131 7.78 -5.94 -5.60
C SER A 131 8.26 -6.86 -4.47
N MET A 132 8.71 -8.07 -4.84
CA MET A 132 9.37 -8.97 -3.91
C MET A 132 10.63 -8.34 -3.29
N GLY A 133 11.33 -7.48 -4.02
CA GLY A 133 12.50 -6.75 -3.52
C GLY A 133 12.13 -5.79 -2.40
N MET A 134 11.03 -5.05 -2.55
CA MET A 134 10.52 -4.15 -1.51
C MET A 134 10.04 -4.92 -0.29
N LEU A 135 9.31 -6.02 -0.46
CA LEU A 135 8.87 -6.87 0.66
C LEU A 135 10.04 -7.42 1.48
N ARG A 136 11.14 -7.79 0.85
CA ARG A 136 12.36 -8.21 1.56
C ARG A 136 13.00 -7.08 2.37
N GLN A 137 13.01 -5.85 1.85
CA GLN A 137 13.47 -4.69 2.60
C GLN A 137 12.52 -4.36 3.74
N CYS A 138 11.23 -4.43 3.50
CA CYS A 138 10.19 -4.28 4.50
C CYS A 138 10.38 -5.29 5.65
N GLN A 139 10.54 -6.57 5.34
CA GLN A 139 10.81 -7.64 6.31
C GLN A 139 12.09 -7.39 7.12
N LYS A 140 13.17 -7.00 6.44
CA LYS A 140 14.45 -6.68 7.10
C LYS A 140 14.32 -5.50 8.07
N ARG A 141 13.54 -4.49 7.71
CA ARG A 141 13.33 -3.29 8.55
C ARG A 141 12.42 -3.57 9.73
N ASN A 142 11.35 -4.31 9.51
CA ASN A 142 10.17 -4.39 10.40
C ASN A 142 9.84 -5.81 10.86
N GLY A 143 10.75 -6.76 10.73
CA GLY A 143 10.49 -8.18 11.05
C GLY A 143 10.02 -8.45 12.50
N SER A 144 10.27 -7.51 13.42
CA SER A 144 9.78 -7.59 14.81
C SER A 144 8.36 -7.05 15.00
N LEU A 145 7.75 -6.44 13.99
CA LEU A 145 6.43 -5.79 14.12
C LEU A 145 5.24 -6.73 13.85
N ASN A 146 5.47 -8.02 13.66
CA ASN A 146 4.42 -9.02 13.37
C ASN A 146 3.51 -8.59 12.21
N VAL A 147 4.11 -8.23 11.06
CA VAL A 147 3.40 -7.89 9.83
C VAL A 147 3.39 -9.09 8.89
N GLN A 148 2.23 -9.49 8.42
CA GLN A 148 2.05 -10.62 7.51
C GLN A 148 2.23 -10.11 6.06
N LEU A 149 3.30 -10.56 5.39
CA LEU A 149 3.71 -10.05 4.08
C LEU A 149 3.16 -10.93 2.95
N ILE A 150 2.56 -10.28 1.94
CA ILE A 150 2.00 -10.93 0.75
C ILE A 150 2.57 -10.26 -0.50
N HIS A 151 3.13 -11.08 -1.37
CA HIS A 151 3.52 -10.68 -2.72
C HIS A 151 2.31 -10.83 -3.64
N GLY A 152 1.70 -9.70 -4.03
CA GLY A 152 0.42 -9.65 -4.75
C GLY A 152 0.26 -8.37 -5.56
N ASN A 153 -0.74 -8.34 -6.44
CA ASN A 153 -1.08 -7.17 -7.25
C ASN A 153 -2.26 -6.41 -6.63
N ALA A 154 -2.15 -5.09 -6.50
CA ALA A 154 -3.18 -4.20 -5.97
C ALA A 154 -4.47 -4.18 -6.82
N LEU A 155 -4.36 -4.52 -8.11
CA LEU A 155 -5.50 -4.61 -9.04
C LEU A 155 -6.34 -5.88 -8.83
N PHE A 156 -5.83 -6.84 -8.06
CA PHE A 156 -6.45 -8.15 -7.80
C PHE A 156 -6.12 -8.58 -6.38
N LEU A 157 -6.65 -7.86 -5.39
CA LEU A 157 -6.34 -8.13 -3.98
C LEU A 157 -6.82 -9.53 -3.58
N PRO A 158 -5.93 -10.40 -3.07
CA PRO A 158 -6.23 -11.80 -2.80
C PRO A 158 -6.96 -11.99 -1.46
N PHE A 159 -8.00 -11.20 -1.22
CA PHE A 159 -8.78 -11.24 0.01
C PHE A 159 -10.28 -11.26 -0.29
N ALA A 160 -11.05 -11.87 0.60
CA ALA A 160 -12.50 -11.81 0.58
C ALA A 160 -12.99 -10.36 0.76
N ASP A 161 -14.21 -10.09 0.31
CA ASP A 161 -14.88 -8.84 0.61
C ASP A 161 -14.99 -8.63 2.12
N ASP A 162 -15.03 -7.38 2.55
CA ASP A 162 -15.27 -7.01 3.96
C ASP A 162 -14.30 -7.65 4.98
N SER A 163 -13.05 -7.88 4.58
CA SER A 163 -12.03 -8.55 5.41
C SER A 163 -11.36 -7.63 6.42
N PHE A 164 -11.18 -6.35 6.10
CA PHE A 164 -10.37 -5.41 6.87
C PHE A 164 -11.20 -4.29 7.48
N ASP A 165 -10.79 -3.81 8.67
CA ASP A 165 -11.37 -2.62 9.30
C ASP A 165 -10.86 -1.33 8.65
N ALA A 166 -9.60 -1.36 8.16
CA ALA A 166 -8.97 -0.24 7.48
C ALA A 166 -8.02 -0.71 6.38
N LEU A 167 -7.92 0.09 5.32
CA LEU A 167 -6.90 -0.02 4.29
C LEU A 167 -6.16 1.30 4.16
N PHE A 168 -4.84 1.20 4.06
CA PHE A 168 -3.94 2.31 3.83
C PHE A 168 -3.06 2.06 2.61
N HIS A 169 -2.98 3.07 1.73
CA HIS A 169 -2.05 3.13 0.62
C HIS A 169 -1.47 4.54 0.53
N PHE A 170 -0.16 4.66 0.36
CA PHE A 170 0.47 5.95 0.12
C PHE A 170 1.70 5.83 -0.79
N GLY A 171 1.66 6.57 -1.90
CA GLY A 171 2.71 6.63 -2.90
C GLY A 171 2.58 5.58 -3.99
N GLY A 172 2.48 6.03 -5.23
CA GLY A 172 2.45 5.18 -6.42
C GLY A 172 1.08 4.76 -6.93
N VAL A 173 -0.04 5.26 -6.37
CA VAL A 173 -1.36 4.97 -6.96
C VAL A 173 -1.44 5.41 -8.42
N ASN A 174 -0.80 6.51 -8.77
CA ASN A 174 -0.71 7.02 -10.12
C ASN A 174 0.21 6.19 -11.05
N LEU A 175 0.94 5.22 -10.51
CA LEU A 175 1.83 4.31 -11.26
C LEU A 175 1.16 2.99 -11.61
N PHE A 176 0.00 2.67 -11.02
CA PHE A 176 -0.76 1.46 -11.36
C PHE A 176 -1.26 1.53 -12.80
N ASN A 177 -1.38 0.38 -13.45
CA ASN A 177 -1.97 0.28 -14.80
C ASN A 177 -3.40 0.81 -14.82
N ASP A 178 -4.15 0.56 -13.77
CA ASP A 178 -5.53 1.02 -13.59
C ASP A 178 -5.73 1.48 -12.13
N PRO A 179 -5.47 2.76 -11.83
CA PRO A 179 -5.66 3.32 -10.49
C PRO A 179 -7.09 3.19 -9.97
N GLN A 180 -8.08 3.30 -10.88
CA GLN A 180 -9.49 3.26 -10.50
C GLN A 180 -9.91 1.84 -10.08
N LYS A 181 -9.40 0.82 -10.77
CA LYS A 181 -9.59 -0.59 -10.40
C LYS A 181 -8.94 -0.88 -9.05
N ALA A 182 -7.71 -0.39 -8.81
CA ALA A 182 -7.04 -0.57 -7.52
C ALA A 182 -7.88 0.01 -6.38
N ILE A 183 -8.40 1.24 -6.53
CA ILE A 183 -9.26 1.88 -5.52
C ILE A 183 -10.56 1.08 -5.32
N SER A 184 -11.14 0.52 -6.39
CA SER A 184 -12.31 -0.35 -6.27
C SER A 184 -12.01 -1.61 -5.45
N GLU A 185 -10.83 -2.22 -5.64
CA GLU A 185 -10.35 -3.34 -4.83
C GLU A 185 -10.09 -2.94 -3.37
N PHE A 186 -9.54 -1.72 -3.13
CA PHE A 186 -9.36 -1.18 -1.78
C PHE A 186 -10.69 -1.11 -1.03
N ILE A 187 -11.72 -0.59 -1.70
CA ILE A 187 -13.07 -0.48 -1.13
C ILE A 187 -13.70 -1.88 -0.93
N ARG A 188 -13.51 -2.80 -1.89
CA ARG A 188 -14.08 -4.15 -1.83
C ARG A 188 -13.65 -4.88 -0.56
N VAL A 189 -12.35 -4.87 -0.26
CA VAL A 189 -11.78 -5.65 0.86
C VAL A 189 -12.01 -5.03 2.24
N VAL A 190 -12.36 -3.76 2.30
CA VAL A 190 -12.70 -3.09 3.57
C VAL A 190 -14.17 -3.34 3.90
N ARG A 191 -14.48 -3.58 5.18
CA ARG A 191 -15.85 -3.77 5.64
C ARG A 191 -16.69 -2.50 5.55
N LYS A 192 -18.01 -2.63 5.59
CA LYS A 192 -18.92 -1.50 5.72
C LYS A 192 -18.53 -0.59 6.90
N ASP A 193 -18.59 0.71 6.70
CA ASP A 193 -18.17 1.76 7.64
C ASP A 193 -16.67 1.73 7.99
N GLY A 194 -15.88 0.83 7.37
CA GLY A 194 -14.43 0.75 7.52
C GLY A 194 -13.69 1.90 6.83
N ILE A 195 -12.45 2.10 7.18
CA ILE A 195 -11.61 3.19 6.66
C ILE A 195 -10.96 2.75 5.35
N VAL A 196 -11.14 3.55 4.30
CA VAL A 196 -10.37 3.41 3.06
C VAL A 196 -9.55 4.68 2.87
N SER A 197 -8.23 4.53 2.75
CA SER A 197 -7.36 5.69 2.56
C SER A 197 -6.33 5.43 1.48
N TRP A 198 -6.15 6.43 0.62
CA TRP A 198 -5.13 6.43 -0.41
C TRP A 198 -4.58 7.83 -0.62
N GLY A 199 -3.33 7.90 -1.00
CA GLY A 199 -2.66 9.15 -1.29
C GLY A 199 -1.44 8.93 -2.16
N ASP A 200 -0.96 10.02 -2.72
CA ASP A 200 0.22 10.01 -3.59
C ASP A 200 0.94 11.36 -3.52
N GLU A 201 2.07 11.42 -4.21
CA GLU A 201 2.77 12.65 -4.50
C GLU A 201 1.91 13.53 -5.43
N GLY A 202 1.90 14.83 -5.15
CA GLY A 202 1.14 15.80 -5.94
C GLY A 202 1.39 17.21 -5.43
N PHE A 203 0.98 18.21 -6.18
CA PHE A 203 1.08 19.60 -5.73
C PHE A 203 -0.30 20.08 -5.26
N SER A 204 -0.35 20.57 -4.02
CA SER A 204 -1.55 21.26 -3.56
C SER A 204 -1.80 22.53 -4.37
N GLU A 205 -3.04 22.98 -4.40
CA GLU A 205 -3.41 24.24 -5.08
C GLU A 205 -2.64 25.46 -4.54
N ASN A 206 -2.20 25.37 -3.28
CA ASN A 206 -1.47 26.41 -2.58
C ASN A 206 0.05 26.31 -2.67
N TYR A 207 0.60 25.28 -3.34
CA TYR A 207 2.03 25.12 -3.50
C TYR A 207 2.61 26.20 -4.43
N ARG A 208 3.53 27.04 -3.93
CA ARG A 208 4.01 28.28 -4.60
C ARG A 208 5.46 28.21 -5.08
N ASP A 209 6.26 27.20 -4.71
CA ASP A 209 7.66 27.12 -5.15
C ASP A 209 7.76 26.56 -6.59
N GLU A 210 7.60 27.43 -7.56
CA GLU A 210 7.63 27.09 -8.99
C GLU A 210 8.99 26.51 -9.45
N ARG A 211 10.10 26.87 -8.79
CA ARG A 211 11.42 26.31 -9.14
C ARG A 211 11.48 24.84 -8.72
N ARG A 212 11.08 24.56 -7.49
CA ARG A 212 11.05 23.20 -6.94
C ARG A 212 10.04 22.34 -7.70
N LYS A 213 8.87 22.87 -8.01
CA LYS A 213 7.85 22.21 -8.84
C LYS A 213 8.42 21.70 -10.17
N LYS A 214 9.16 22.56 -10.90
CA LYS A 214 9.82 22.19 -12.16
C LYS A 214 10.87 21.10 -11.99
N ILE A 215 11.63 21.12 -10.88
CA ILE A 215 12.64 20.09 -10.58
C ILE A 215 11.95 18.76 -10.26
N LEU A 216 10.94 18.77 -9.38
CA LEU A 216 10.21 17.56 -8.99
C LEU A 216 9.49 16.91 -10.17
N LEU A 217 8.85 17.70 -11.07
CA LEU A 217 8.22 17.18 -12.29
C LEU A 217 9.21 16.52 -13.25
N LYS A 218 10.48 16.96 -13.28
CA LYS A 218 11.54 16.31 -14.08
C LYS A 218 12.01 15.00 -13.47
N ILE A 219 12.04 14.90 -12.14
CA ILE A 219 12.49 13.72 -11.41
C ILE A 219 11.38 12.66 -11.38
N ASN A 220 10.17 13.08 -11.06
CA ASN A 220 8.99 12.23 -11.01
C ASN A 220 7.78 12.92 -11.68
N PRO A 221 7.48 12.59 -12.94
CA PRO A 221 6.33 13.13 -13.65
C PRO A 221 4.99 12.80 -12.97
N GLY A 222 4.93 11.83 -12.06
CA GLY A 222 3.76 11.46 -11.26
C GLY A 222 3.17 12.65 -10.48
N PHE A 223 4.01 13.60 -10.03
CA PHE A 223 3.56 14.84 -9.39
C PHE A 223 2.56 15.67 -10.21
N GLY A 224 2.57 15.52 -11.52
CA GLY A 224 1.66 16.25 -12.43
C GLY A 224 0.43 15.46 -12.87
N LYS A 225 0.29 14.21 -12.45
CA LYS A 225 -0.89 13.41 -12.78
C LYS A 225 -2.11 13.85 -11.97
N PRO A 226 -3.33 13.82 -12.57
CA PRO A 226 -4.55 14.10 -11.83
C PRO A 226 -4.79 13.01 -10.77
N HIS A 227 -5.44 13.40 -9.68
CA HIS A 227 -5.88 12.44 -8.66
C HIS A 227 -6.91 11.47 -9.27
N PRO A 228 -6.90 10.19 -8.88
CA PRO A 228 -7.95 9.26 -9.26
C PRO A 228 -9.32 9.75 -8.77
N LEU A 229 -10.36 9.43 -9.53
CA LEU A 229 -11.73 9.79 -9.16
C LEU A 229 -12.13 9.10 -7.85
N ILE A 230 -12.84 9.83 -6.99
CA ILE A 230 -13.40 9.29 -5.75
C ILE A 230 -14.70 8.56 -6.10
N PRO A 231 -14.81 7.24 -5.85
CA PRO A 231 -16.00 6.48 -6.20
C PRO A 231 -17.22 6.81 -5.31
N ASP A 232 -18.42 6.67 -5.87
CA ASP A 232 -19.68 6.86 -5.14
C ASP A 232 -19.90 5.85 -4.00
N SER A 233 -19.15 4.75 -3.96
CA SER A 233 -19.20 3.71 -2.94
C SER A 233 -18.57 4.11 -1.59
N VAL A 234 -18.01 5.31 -1.49
CA VAL A 234 -17.49 5.86 -0.23
C VAL A 234 -18.28 7.08 0.24
N CYS A 235 -18.16 7.37 1.54
CA CYS A 235 -18.76 8.54 2.20
C CYS A 235 -17.78 9.14 3.22
N ASN A 236 -18.19 10.22 3.90
CA ASN A 236 -17.38 10.91 4.92
C ASN A 236 -15.96 11.23 4.42
N ILE A 237 -15.87 11.67 3.17
CA ILE A 237 -14.62 11.91 2.46
C ILE A 237 -13.94 13.13 3.06
N LYS A 238 -12.65 12.97 3.38
CA LYS A 238 -11.75 14.05 3.79
C LYS A 238 -10.51 14.00 2.92
N GLU A 239 -10.15 15.12 2.37
CA GLU A 239 -8.92 15.31 1.58
C GLU A 239 -7.97 16.22 2.35
N TYR A 240 -6.70 15.82 2.41
CA TYR A 240 -5.67 16.53 3.16
C TYR A 240 -4.45 16.78 2.28
N ASP A 241 -3.92 17.99 2.36
CA ASP A 241 -2.56 18.28 1.91
C ASP A 241 -1.56 17.70 2.92
N VAL A 242 -0.62 16.91 2.42
CA VAL A 242 0.43 16.32 3.24
C VAL A 242 1.81 16.69 2.68
N TYR A 243 2.86 16.43 3.45
CA TYR A 243 4.22 16.79 3.04
C TYR A 243 4.35 18.26 2.60
N GLU A 244 3.72 19.18 3.36
CA GLU A 244 3.77 20.63 3.08
C GLU A 244 3.26 21.00 1.68
N GLY A 245 2.27 20.27 1.17
CA GLY A 245 1.66 20.46 -0.15
C GLY A 245 2.35 19.74 -1.30
N LEU A 246 3.23 18.78 -0.99
CA LEU A 246 3.86 17.89 -1.98
C LEU A 246 3.21 16.50 -2.06
N GLY A 247 2.04 16.33 -1.46
CA GLY A 247 1.25 15.13 -1.53
C GLY A 247 -0.17 15.39 -1.07
N TYR A 248 -1.06 14.49 -1.43
CA TYR A 248 -2.45 14.46 -0.96
C TYR A 248 -2.76 13.15 -0.26
N LEU A 249 -3.71 13.16 0.65
CA LEU A 249 -4.27 11.98 1.30
C LEU A 249 -5.79 12.08 1.32
N ILE A 250 -6.45 11.08 0.78
CA ILE A 250 -7.90 10.90 0.89
C ILE A 250 -8.17 9.87 1.96
N VAL A 251 -9.06 10.20 2.91
CA VAL A 251 -9.56 9.29 3.93
C VAL A 251 -11.08 9.28 3.84
N ALA A 252 -11.65 8.11 3.65
CA ALA A 252 -13.08 7.93 3.46
C ALA A 252 -13.59 6.70 4.22
N ARG A 253 -14.91 6.51 4.23
CA ARG A 253 -15.57 5.32 4.77
C ARG A 253 -16.29 4.58 3.64
N LYS A 254 -16.22 3.23 3.63
CA LYS A 254 -17.05 2.42 2.75
C LYS A 254 -18.53 2.57 3.15
N LYS A 255 -19.43 2.72 2.17
CA LYS A 255 -20.88 2.77 2.36
C LYS A 255 -21.47 1.41 2.72
#